data_513fc66c46e7613e12e834bed2b59d2e
#
_entry.id   513fc66c46e7613e12e834bed2b59d2e
#
_cell.length_a   1.000
_cell.length_b   1.000
_cell.length_c   1.000
_cell.angle_alpha   90.00
_cell.angle_beta   90.00
_cell.angle_gamma   90.00
#
_symmetry.space_group_name_H-M   'P 1'
#
loop_
_entity.id
_entity.type
_entity.pdbx_description
1 polymer ?
#
loop_
_entity_poly.entity_id
_entity_poly.type
_entity_poly.pdbx_seq_one_letter_code
_entity_poly.pdbx_strand_id
1 'polypeptide(L)'
;MKYIIFDFDGTIGDSQSLIVKTLQDTMRARKLEVKSDEACAKTIGLRLDEAFISLFGMSAEEGMECAATYREIFLDNKKTMIVQSFPHVIETLRELHRQGFILGMASSRNHCSLDGYVKQMQLEDIFSSIVAGDDVEHVKPAPDMVFMALGEMKGMKNPVTSAESGDVEDLLDEVLVVGDMTFDVDMAHNAGCKACAVTYGNGTREQLASAEFIIDDFAELLGLV
;
A
#
# COMPACT_ATOMS: atom_id res chain seq x y z
N MET A 1 4.96 10.47 -17.69
CA MET A 1 5.43 9.63 -16.57
C MET A 1 5.98 8.33 -17.11
N LYS A 2 6.88 7.69 -16.38
CA LYS A 2 7.52 6.44 -16.84
C LYS A 2 7.42 5.34 -15.78
N TYR A 3 7.41 5.72 -14.52
CA TYR A 3 7.36 4.85 -13.35
C TYR A 3 6.04 5.07 -12.62
N ILE A 4 5.35 3.98 -12.27
CA ILE A 4 4.11 4.06 -11.50
C ILE A 4 4.22 3.08 -10.32
N ILE A 5 4.06 3.61 -9.11
CA ILE A 5 4.15 2.84 -7.86
C ILE A 5 2.74 2.78 -7.25
N PHE A 6 2.24 1.59 -7.00
CA PHE A 6 0.89 1.36 -6.51
C PHE A 6 0.91 0.90 -5.05
N ASP A 7 -0.02 1.41 -4.24
CA ASP A 7 -0.41 0.71 -3.03
C ASP A 7 -1.22 -0.55 -3.34
N PHE A 8 -1.36 -1.43 -2.35
CA PHE A 8 -2.14 -2.66 -2.50
C PHE A 8 -3.53 -2.57 -1.85
N ASP A 9 -3.61 -2.26 -0.55
CA ASP A 9 -4.84 -2.34 0.24
C ASP A 9 -5.75 -1.13 0.00
N GLY A 10 -6.90 -1.34 -0.63
CA GLY A 10 -7.80 -0.22 -1.00
C GLY A 10 -7.50 0.38 -2.37
N THR A 11 -6.39 -0.01 -3.01
CA THR A 11 -5.97 0.47 -4.34
C THR A 11 -6.05 -0.65 -5.38
N ILE A 12 -5.30 -1.73 -5.21
CA ILE A 12 -5.34 -2.91 -6.07
C ILE A 12 -6.33 -3.94 -5.52
N GLY A 13 -6.23 -4.24 -4.22
CA GLY A 13 -7.00 -5.28 -3.53
C GLY A 13 -8.10 -4.73 -2.66
N ASP A 14 -9.33 -5.23 -2.84
CA ASP A 14 -10.47 -4.98 -1.94
C ASP A 14 -10.32 -5.85 -0.68
N SER A 15 -9.50 -5.39 0.23
CA SER A 15 -9.09 -6.11 1.43
C SER A 15 -9.70 -5.57 2.72
N GLN A 16 -10.44 -4.46 2.68
CA GLN A 16 -10.97 -3.75 3.85
C GLN A 16 -11.73 -4.70 4.78
N SER A 17 -12.69 -5.47 4.25
CA SER A 17 -13.53 -6.37 5.05
C SER A 17 -12.71 -7.42 5.80
N LEU A 18 -11.68 -8.00 5.15
CA LEU A 18 -10.78 -8.98 5.76
C LEU A 18 -9.93 -8.34 6.86
N ILE A 19 -9.37 -7.17 6.60
CA ILE A 19 -8.51 -6.44 7.56
C ILE A 19 -9.32 -6.04 8.78
N VAL A 20 -10.47 -5.38 8.59
CA VAL A 20 -11.36 -4.93 9.68
C VAL A 20 -11.81 -6.10 10.54
N LYS A 21 -12.29 -7.18 9.92
CA LYS A 21 -12.67 -8.39 10.66
C LYS A 21 -11.50 -8.94 11.48
N THR A 22 -10.31 -9.00 10.90
CA THR A 22 -9.14 -9.56 11.60
C THR A 22 -8.68 -8.67 12.75
N LEU A 23 -8.73 -7.34 12.58
CA LEU A 23 -8.47 -6.39 13.68
C LEU A 23 -9.44 -6.62 14.84
N GLN A 24 -10.73 -6.71 14.55
CA GLN A 24 -11.76 -6.93 15.57
C GLN A 24 -11.65 -8.32 16.24
N ASP A 25 -11.33 -9.36 15.48
CA ASP A 25 -11.11 -10.69 16.05
C ASP A 25 -9.85 -10.70 16.95
N THR A 26 -8.81 -9.96 16.57
CA THR A 26 -7.62 -9.75 17.43
C THR A 26 -7.98 -9.01 18.71
N MET A 27 -8.79 -7.96 18.63
CA MET A 27 -9.27 -7.24 19.81
C MET A 27 -10.03 -8.16 20.76
N ARG A 28 -10.90 -9.02 20.25
CA ARG A 28 -11.63 -10.03 21.06
C ARG A 28 -10.67 -11.02 21.70
N ALA A 29 -9.70 -11.56 20.94
CA ALA A 29 -8.71 -12.50 21.44
C ALA A 29 -7.83 -11.91 22.53
N ARG A 30 -7.47 -10.63 22.40
CA ARG A 30 -6.66 -9.88 23.38
C ARG A 30 -7.48 -9.23 24.49
N LYS A 31 -8.81 -9.44 24.53
CA LYS A 31 -9.75 -8.85 25.49
C LYS A 31 -9.72 -7.30 25.51
N LEU A 32 -9.48 -6.70 24.34
CA LEU A 32 -9.56 -5.26 24.14
C LEU A 32 -10.99 -4.86 23.76
N GLU A 33 -11.30 -3.58 23.91
CA GLU A 33 -12.55 -3.00 23.42
C GLU A 33 -12.61 -3.14 21.88
N VAL A 34 -13.69 -3.73 21.35
CA VAL A 34 -13.84 -3.87 19.89
C VAL A 34 -14.22 -2.52 19.29
N LYS A 35 -13.34 -1.97 18.45
CA LYS A 35 -13.58 -0.70 17.74
C LYS A 35 -14.52 -0.91 16.56
N SER A 36 -15.16 0.18 16.11
CA SER A 36 -16.06 0.17 14.95
C SER A 36 -15.29 -0.12 13.65
N ASP A 37 -16.02 -0.57 12.63
CA ASP A 37 -15.48 -0.82 11.29
C ASP A 37 -14.79 0.43 10.74
N GLU A 38 -15.42 1.61 10.91
CA GLU A 38 -14.88 2.89 10.47
C GLU A 38 -13.55 3.23 11.18
N ALA A 39 -13.46 2.99 12.50
CA ALA A 39 -12.23 3.24 13.24
C ALA A 39 -11.10 2.31 12.77
N CYS A 40 -11.41 1.04 12.53
CA CYS A 40 -10.46 0.07 12.00
C CYS A 40 -10.02 0.43 10.57
N ALA A 41 -10.96 0.81 9.70
CA ALA A 41 -10.66 1.17 8.31
C ALA A 41 -9.68 2.35 8.21
N LYS A 42 -9.78 3.34 9.10
CA LYS A 42 -8.86 4.49 9.14
C LYS A 42 -7.40 4.13 9.45
N THR A 43 -7.13 2.92 9.92
CA THR A 43 -5.76 2.45 10.20
C THR A 43 -5.18 1.59 9.07
N ILE A 44 -5.95 1.32 8.01
CA ILE A 44 -5.46 0.59 6.84
C ILE A 44 -4.40 1.46 6.15
N GLY A 45 -3.27 0.85 5.80
CA GLY A 45 -2.11 1.57 5.26
C GLY A 45 -0.99 1.83 6.29
N LEU A 46 -1.30 1.82 7.60
CA LEU A 46 -0.27 1.84 8.63
C LEU A 46 0.40 0.47 8.80
N ARG A 47 1.59 0.46 9.41
CA ARG A 47 2.15 -0.77 9.96
C ARG A 47 1.19 -1.37 10.99
N LEU A 48 1.17 -2.67 11.05
CA LEU A 48 0.18 -3.37 11.88
C LEU A 48 0.28 -3.07 13.38
N ASP A 49 1.49 -2.93 13.91
CA ASP A 49 1.74 -2.49 15.28
C ASP A 49 1.28 -1.04 15.50
N GLU A 50 1.58 -0.15 14.55
CA GLU A 50 1.14 1.24 14.58
C GLU A 50 -0.39 1.39 14.50
N ALA A 51 -1.07 0.51 13.76
CA ALA A 51 -2.53 0.48 13.72
C ALA A 51 -3.13 0.23 15.12
N PHE A 52 -2.59 -0.72 15.88
CA PHE A 52 -3.04 -0.98 17.26
C PHE A 52 -2.66 0.16 18.21
N ILE A 53 -1.47 0.73 18.07
CA ILE A 53 -1.05 1.90 18.87
C ILE A 53 -2.00 3.08 18.60
N SER A 54 -2.35 3.34 17.34
CA SER A 54 -3.28 4.40 16.95
C SER A 54 -4.68 4.18 17.51
N LEU A 55 -5.19 2.94 17.53
CA LEU A 55 -6.54 2.62 18.00
C LEU A 55 -6.70 2.69 19.53
N PHE A 56 -5.62 2.47 20.29
CA PHE A 56 -5.71 2.29 21.76
C PHE A 56 -4.78 3.18 22.58
N GLY A 57 -3.81 3.85 21.96
CA GLY A 57 -2.78 4.60 22.69
C GLY A 57 -1.86 3.71 23.53
N MET A 58 -1.69 2.45 23.11
CA MET A 58 -0.87 1.46 23.81
C MET A 58 0.63 1.64 23.54
N SER A 59 1.49 0.96 24.29
CA SER A 59 2.93 0.97 24.06
C SER A 59 3.32 0.23 22.76
N ALA A 60 4.53 0.47 22.25
CA ALA A 60 5.06 -0.23 21.09
C ALA A 60 5.12 -1.76 21.31
N GLU A 61 5.47 -2.20 22.53
CA GLU A 61 5.52 -3.62 22.88
C GLU A 61 4.13 -4.27 22.79
N GLU A 62 3.11 -3.64 23.38
CA GLU A 62 1.72 -4.12 23.29
C GLU A 62 1.20 -4.13 21.84
N GLY A 63 1.55 -3.11 21.03
CA GLY A 63 1.24 -3.05 19.60
C GLY A 63 1.85 -4.23 18.84
N MET A 64 3.12 -4.55 19.10
CA MET A 64 3.79 -5.71 18.51
C MET A 64 3.15 -7.05 18.89
N GLU A 65 2.73 -7.21 20.16
CA GLU A 65 2.00 -8.39 20.61
C GLU A 65 0.64 -8.54 19.92
N CYS A 66 -0.10 -7.44 19.76
CA CYS A 66 -1.35 -7.42 19.01
C CYS A 66 -1.10 -7.79 17.53
N ALA A 67 -0.06 -7.24 16.94
CA ALA A 67 0.34 -7.56 15.55
C ALA A 67 0.69 -9.04 15.37
N ALA A 68 1.35 -9.67 16.34
CA ALA A 68 1.62 -11.10 16.32
C ALA A 68 0.32 -11.92 16.32
N THR A 69 -0.60 -11.61 17.25
CA THR A 69 -1.93 -12.24 17.35
C THR A 69 -2.74 -12.05 16.07
N TYR A 70 -2.71 -10.84 15.48
CA TYR A 70 -3.37 -10.54 14.22
C TYR A 70 -2.88 -11.46 13.09
N ARG A 71 -1.55 -11.65 12.95
CA ARG A 71 -0.98 -12.49 11.89
C ARG A 71 -1.49 -13.93 11.95
N GLU A 72 -1.62 -14.49 13.16
CA GLU A 72 -2.18 -15.83 13.36
C GLU A 72 -3.64 -15.90 12.91
N ILE A 73 -4.48 -14.97 13.39
CA ILE A 73 -5.91 -14.91 13.05
C ILE A 73 -6.12 -14.62 11.55
N PHE A 74 -5.27 -13.77 10.96
CA PHE A 74 -5.33 -13.46 9.54
C PHE A 74 -5.16 -14.70 8.66
N LEU A 75 -4.26 -15.62 9.04
CA LEU A 75 -4.06 -16.88 8.31
C LEU A 75 -5.33 -17.75 8.28
N ASP A 76 -6.17 -17.68 9.30
CA ASP A 76 -7.44 -18.38 9.33
C ASP A 76 -8.54 -17.64 8.56
N ASN A 77 -8.68 -16.35 8.78
CA ASN A 77 -9.70 -15.54 8.13
C ASN A 77 -9.55 -15.53 6.59
N LYS A 78 -8.32 -15.42 6.07
CA LYS A 78 -8.07 -15.42 4.62
C LYS A 78 -8.44 -16.74 3.91
N LYS A 79 -8.66 -17.83 4.64
CA LYS A 79 -9.13 -19.10 4.05
C LYS A 79 -10.57 -19.01 3.55
N THR A 80 -11.37 -18.12 4.15
CA THR A 80 -12.80 -17.95 3.86
C THR A 80 -13.14 -16.60 3.25
N MET A 81 -12.25 -15.61 3.40
CA MET A 81 -12.43 -14.26 2.87
C MET A 81 -11.36 -13.99 1.82
N ILE A 82 -11.74 -14.16 0.54
CA ILE A 82 -10.83 -13.99 -0.58
C ILE A 82 -10.79 -12.51 -0.96
N VAL A 83 -9.59 -11.91 -0.96
CA VAL A 83 -9.39 -10.56 -1.48
C VAL A 83 -9.44 -10.60 -3.00
N GLN A 84 -10.36 -9.84 -3.59
CA GLN A 84 -10.46 -9.62 -5.03
C GLN A 84 -9.74 -8.32 -5.41
N SER A 85 -9.39 -8.17 -6.69
CA SER A 85 -9.02 -6.84 -7.19
C SER A 85 -10.26 -5.97 -7.31
N PHE A 86 -10.10 -4.65 -7.18
CA PHE A 86 -11.15 -3.72 -7.58
C PHE A 86 -11.44 -3.82 -9.09
N PRO A 87 -12.62 -3.36 -9.55
CA PRO A 87 -12.96 -3.32 -10.97
C PRO A 87 -11.88 -2.60 -11.80
N HIS A 88 -11.66 -3.07 -13.01
CA HIS A 88 -10.74 -2.53 -14.01
C HIS A 88 -9.24 -2.50 -13.63
N VAL A 89 -8.86 -2.96 -12.42
CA VAL A 89 -7.46 -2.91 -11.96
C VAL A 89 -6.56 -3.83 -12.79
N ILE A 90 -6.94 -5.10 -12.93
CA ILE A 90 -6.07 -6.10 -13.57
C ILE A 90 -5.82 -5.77 -15.05
N GLU A 91 -6.88 -5.42 -15.78
CA GLU A 91 -6.79 -5.05 -17.19
C GLU A 91 -5.99 -3.76 -17.39
N THR A 92 -6.16 -2.76 -16.50
CA THR A 92 -5.44 -1.50 -16.58
C THR A 92 -3.95 -1.68 -16.28
N LEU A 93 -3.58 -2.44 -15.25
CA LEU A 93 -2.19 -2.77 -14.96
C LEU A 93 -1.50 -3.46 -16.14
N ARG A 94 -2.17 -4.43 -16.78
CA ARG A 94 -1.66 -5.12 -17.97
C ARG A 94 -1.51 -4.19 -19.15
N GLU A 95 -2.44 -3.27 -19.35
CA GLU A 95 -2.38 -2.29 -20.42
C GLU A 95 -1.26 -1.28 -20.21
N LEU A 96 -1.08 -0.74 -18.99
CA LEU A 96 0.04 0.12 -18.64
C LEU A 96 1.39 -0.58 -18.88
N HIS A 97 1.52 -1.83 -18.44
CA HIS A 97 2.71 -2.64 -18.68
C HIS A 97 2.96 -2.82 -20.18
N ARG A 98 1.91 -3.12 -20.98
CA ARG A 98 1.99 -3.27 -22.45
C ARG A 98 2.41 -1.97 -23.14
N GLN A 99 2.03 -0.82 -22.61
CA GLN A 99 2.43 0.51 -23.12
C GLN A 99 3.88 0.86 -22.75
N GLY A 100 4.55 0.05 -21.92
CA GLY A 100 5.96 0.21 -21.55
C GLY A 100 6.21 1.03 -20.29
N PHE A 101 5.17 1.29 -19.47
CA PHE A 101 5.37 1.82 -18.14
C PHE A 101 6.06 0.78 -17.24
N ILE A 102 6.93 1.24 -16.36
CA ILE A 102 7.60 0.41 -15.37
C ILE A 102 6.79 0.49 -14.09
N LEU A 103 6.23 -0.64 -13.68
CA LEU A 103 5.28 -0.72 -12.57
C LEU A 103 5.94 -1.30 -11.32
N GLY A 104 5.65 -0.71 -10.18
CA GLY A 104 6.06 -1.18 -8.87
C GLY A 104 4.91 -1.17 -7.87
N MET A 105 5.14 -1.82 -6.74
CA MET A 105 4.23 -1.85 -5.61
C MET A 105 4.95 -1.38 -4.35
N ALA A 106 4.26 -0.59 -3.52
CA ALA A 106 4.73 -0.17 -2.20
C ALA A 106 3.58 -0.34 -1.20
N SER A 107 3.70 -1.26 -0.25
CA SER A 107 2.64 -1.58 0.69
C SER A 107 3.17 -1.80 2.10
N SER A 108 2.43 -1.36 3.12
CA SER A 108 2.76 -1.61 4.53
C SER A 108 2.56 -3.08 4.98
N ARG A 109 2.07 -3.95 4.08
CA ARG A 109 2.04 -5.41 4.30
C ARG A 109 3.45 -5.99 4.37
N ASN A 110 3.56 -7.18 4.98
CA ASN A 110 4.80 -7.96 4.86
C ASN A 110 4.92 -8.60 3.47
N HIS A 111 6.14 -8.86 3.06
CA HIS A 111 6.49 -9.40 1.74
C HIS A 111 5.78 -10.72 1.42
N CYS A 112 5.79 -11.67 2.36
CA CYS A 112 5.12 -12.96 2.19
C CYS A 112 3.61 -12.85 1.91
N SER A 113 2.94 -11.85 2.49
CA SER A 113 1.51 -11.59 2.23
C SER A 113 1.29 -11.02 0.83
N LEU A 114 2.14 -10.07 0.39
CA LEU A 114 2.05 -9.47 -0.95
C LEU A 114 2.29 -10.49 -2.05
N ASP A 115 3.33 -11.30 -1.95
CA ASP A 115 3.64 -12.38 -2.90
C ASP A 115 2.44 -13.32 -3.10
N GLY A 116 1.74 -13.63 -2.00
CA GLY A 116 0.54 -14.45 -2.06
C GLY A 116 -0.57 -13.84 -2.90
N TYR A 117 -0.79 -12.52 -2.81
CA TYR A 117 -1.82 -11.81 -3.59
C TYR A 117 -1.38 -11.58 -5.03
N VAL A 118 -0.13 -11.19 -5.27
CA VAL A 118 0.43 -11.03 -6.61
C VAL A 118 0.27 -12.32 -7.41
N LYS A 119 0.60 -13.47 -6.80
CA LYS A 119 0.39 -14.78 -7.40
C LYS A 119 -1.08 -15.15 -7.59
N GLN A 120 -1.94 -14.88 -6.59
CA GLN A 120 -3.38 -15.12 -6.68
C GLN A 120 -4.02 -14.35 -7.85
N MET A 121 -3.58 -13.11 -8.07
CA MET A 121 -4.07 -12.21 -9.11
C MET A 121 -3.34 -12.38 -10.46
N GLN A 122 -2.33 -13.27 -10.53
CA GLN A 122 -1.52 -13.52 -11.73
C GLN A 122 -0.84 -12.23 -12.24
N LEU A 123 -0.17 -11.52 -11.33
CA LEU A 123 0.51 -10.24 -11.57
C LEU A 123 2.05 -10.35 -11.42
N GLU A 124 2.61 -11.57 -11.34
CA GLU A 124 4.03 -11.80 -11.11
C GLU A 124 4.92 -11.15 -12.17
N ASP A 125 4.44 -11.12 -13.42
CA ASP A 125 5.18 -10.56 -14.56
C ASP A 125 4.92 -9.04 -14.78
N ILE A 126 4.07 -8.43 -13.96
CA ILE A 126 3.64 -7.03 -14.14
C ILE A 126 4.53 -6.07 -13.36
N PHE A 127 4.92 -6.44 -12.14
CA PHE A 127 5.68 -5.56 -11.27
C PHE A 127 7.18 -5.81 -11.39
N SER A 128 7.93 -4.73 -11.68
CA SER A 128 9.40 -4.74 -11.69
C SER A 128 10.00 -4.56 -10.29
N SER A 129 9.20 -4.14 -9.33
CA SER A 129 9.56 -3.97 -7.91
C SER A 129 8.34 -4.21 -7.04
N ILE A 130 8.53 -4.87 -5.90
CA ILE A 130 7.52 -5.03 -4.85
C ILE A 130 8.19 -4.73 -3.53
N VAL A 131 7.90 -3.56 -2.95
CA VAL A 131 8.44 -3.13 -1.66
C VAL A 131 7.37 -3.30 -0.59
N ALA A 132 7.70 -4.08 0.41
CA ALA A 132 6.86 -4.41 1.55
C ALA A 132 7.26 -3.63 2.81
N GLY A 133 6.40 -3.63 3.82
CA GLY A 133 6.65 -2.93 5.09
C GLY A 133 7.81 -3.51 5.91
N ASP A 134 8.25 -4.72 5.62
CA ASP A 134 9.42 -5.37 6.23
C ASP A 134 10.72 -5.20 5.42
N ASP A 135 10.68 -4.53 4.28
CA ASP A 135 11.85 -4.24 3.45
C ASP A 135 12.50 -2.89 3.82
N VAL A 136 11.81 -2.01 4.53
CA VAL A 136 12.24 -0.66 4.88
C VAL A 136 12.19 -0.39 6.39
N GLU A 137 12.97 0.56 6.86
CA GLU A 137 12.95 0.99 8.27
C GLU A 137 11.72 1.88 8.54
N HIS A 138 11.44 2.82 7.63
CA HIS A 138 10.32 3.73 7.74
C HIS A 138 9.30 3.48 6.63
N VAL A 139 8.08 3.09 7.04
CA VAL A 139 6.96 2.90 6.10
C VAL A 139 6.23 4.22 5.85
N LYS A 140 5.20 4.18 5.00
CA LYS A 140 4.29 5.32 4.72
C LYS A 140 3.91 6.06 6.01
N PRO A 141 3.99 7.38 6.06
CA PRO A 141 4.19 8.32 4.95
C PRO A 141 5.67 8.63 4.62
N ALA A 142 6.65 7.92 5.19
CA ALA A 142 8.05 8.11 4.83
C ALA A 142 8.30 7.71 3.35
N PRO A 143 9.24 8.38 2.66
CA PRO A 143 9.47 8.16 1.23
C PRO A 143 10.32 6.93 0.91
N ASP A 144 10.82 6.22 1.91
CA ASP A 144 11.77 5.11 1.81
C ASP A 144 11.35 4.06 0.77
N MET A 145 10.05 3.70 0.77
CA MET A 145 9.51 2.71 -0.17
C MET A 145 9.54 3.20 -1.62
N VAL A 146 9.37 4.50 -1.87
CA VAL A 146 9.44 5.08 -3.22
C VAL A 146 10.87 4.99 -3.74
N PHE A 147 11.85 5.40 -2.93
CA PHE A 147 13.26 5.35 -3.33
C PHE A 147 13.72 3.91 -3.56
N MET A 148 13.36 2.99 -2.68
CA MET A 148 13.67 1.58 -2.83
C MET A 148 13.08 1.00 -4.10
N ALA A 149 11.78 1.23 -4.34
CA ALA A 149 11.10 0.77 -5.55
C ALA A 149 11.76 1.29 -6.83
N LEU A 150 12.09 2.60 -6.87
CA LEU A 150 12.79 3.19 -8.01
C LEU A 150 14.17 2.58 -8.23
N GLY A 151 14.93 2.36 -7.17
CA GLY A 151 16.23 1.71 -7.25
C GLY A 151 16.14 0.31 -7.86
N GLU A 152 15.17 -0.50 -7.42
CA GLU A 152 14.91 -1.84 -7.97
C GLU A 152 14.47 -1.78 -9.44
N MET A 153 13.55 -0.87 -9.78
CA MET A 153 13.09 -0.65 -11.16
C MET A 153 14.22 -0.23 -12.10
N LYS A 154 15.26 0.40 -11.57
CA LYS A 154 16.50 0.75 -12.30
C LYS A 154 17.52 -0.37 -12.33
N GLY A 155 17.26 -1.50 -11.67
CA GLY A 155 18.18 -2.63 -11.59
C GLY A 155 19.38 -2.39 -10.66
N MET A 156 19.26 -1.51 -9.68
CA MET A 156 20.28 -1.28 -8.66
C MET A 156 20.44 -2.51 -7.76
N LYS A 157 21.66 -2.94 -7.52
CA LYS A 157 21.92 -4.12 -6.66
C LYS A 157 21.64 -3.86 -5.18
N ASN A 158 21.79 -2.62 -4.75
CA ASN A 158 21.49 -2.17 -3.39
C ASN A 158 20.66 -0.90 -3.51
N PRO A 159 19.34 -1.02 -3.64
CA PRO A 159 18.46 0.14 -3.69
C PRO A 159 18.56 0.92 -2.38
N VAL A 160 18.50 2.24 -2.50
CA VAL A 160 18.62 3.16 -1.36
C VAL A 160 17.23 3.57 -0.87
N THR A 161 17.14 3.87 0.42
CA THR A 161 15.91 4.34 1.06
C THR A 161 15.87 5.86 1.24
N SER A 162 16.85 6.59 0.67
CA SER A 162 16.92 8.05 0.75
C SER A 162 17.36 8.70 -0.56
N ALA A 163 16.98 9.95 -0.77
CA ALA A 163 17.36 10.74 -1.95
C ALA A 163 18.87 11.09 -2.02
N GLU A 164 19.62 10.87 -0.94
CA GLU A 164 21.04 11.28 -0.85
C GLU A 164 21.96 10.59 -1.87
N SER A 165 21.48 9.59 -2.59
CA SER A 165 22.28 8.86 -3.58
C SER A 165 22.38 9.52 -4.95
N GLY A 166 21.62 10.57 -5.25
CA GLY A 166 21.61 11.26 -6.55
C GLY A 166 21.14 10.40 -7.74
N ASP A 167 21.10 9.08 -7.57
CA ASP A 167 20.85 8.13 -8.67
C ASP A 167 19.37 8.02 -9.06
N VAL A 168 18.45 8.46 -8.20
CA VAL A 168 16.99 8.41 -8.42
C VAL A 168 16.32 9.78 -8.43
N GLU A 169 17.02 10.83 -7.94
CA GLU A 169 16.46 12.18 -7.77
C GLU A 169 15.98 12.79 -9.11
N ASP A 170 16.74 12.60 -10.19
CA ASP A 170 16.41 13.08 -11.55
C ASP A 170 15.17 12.38 -12.15
N LEU A 171 14.68 11.30 -11.52
CA LEU A 171 13.54 10.52 -12.02
C LEU A 171 12.23 10.86 -11.32
N LEU A 172 12.25 11.58 -10.21
CA LEU A 172 11.07 11.82 -9.38
C LEU A 172 9.94 12.53 -10.12
N ASP A 173 10.27 13.40 -11.07
CA ASP A 173 9.30 14.05 -11.96
C ASP A 173 8.60 13.07 -12.92
N GLU A 174 9.19 11.89 -13.17
CA GLU A 174 8.63 10.84 -14.01
C GLU A 174 7.84 9.78 -13.20
N VAL A 175 7.74 9.94 -11.88
CA VAL A 175 7.08 9.00 -10.97
C VAL A 175 5.67 9.44 -10.64
N LEU A 176 4.75 8.48 -10.65
CA LEU A 176 3.41 8.62 -10.10
C LEU A 176 3.20 7.57 -9.01
N VAL A 177 2.82 7.99 -7.81
CA VAL A 177 2.36 7.09 -6.74
C VAL A 177 0.84 7.05 -6.77
N VAL A 178 0.26 5.86 -6.74
CA VAL A 178 -1.19 5.65 -6.77
C VAL A 178 -1.61 4.96 -5.48
N GLY A 179 -2.54 5.56 -4.74
CA GLY A 179 -3.01 5.04 -3.47
C GLY A 179 -4.38 5.58 -3.08
N ASP A 180 -4.96 5.04 -2.01
CA ASP A 180 -6.30 5.39 -1.54
C ASP A 180 -6.32 6.11 -0.19
N MET A 181 -5.16 6.27 0.46
CA MET A 181 -5.04 6.90 1.76
C MET A 181 -4.12 8.12 1.73
N THR A 182 -4.31 9.02 2.71
CA THR A 182 -3.41 10.17 2.89
C THR A 182 -1.95 9.76 3.04
N PHE A 183 -1.68 8.60 3.64
CA PHE A 183 -0.33 8.05 3.79
C PHE A 183 0.37 7.81 2.44
N ASP A 184 -0.37 7.45 1.40
CA ASP A 184 0.17 7.26 0.04
C ASP A 184 0.51 8.60 -0.60
N VAL A 185 -0.41 9.57 -0.47
CA VAL A 185 -0.23 10.92 -0.99
C VAL A 185 0.96 11.60 -0.30
N ASP A 186 1.02 11.50 1.03
CA ASP A 186 2.13 12.07 1.81
C ASP A 186 3.46 11.38 1.48
N MET A 187 3.48 10.06 1.28
CA MET A 187 4.67 9.32 0.84
C MET A 187 5.18 9.83 -0.52
N ALA A 188 4.27 10.04 -1.47
CA ALA A 188 4.62 10.60 -2.77
C ALA A 188 5.23 12.00 -2.64
N HIS A 189 4.58 12.89 -1.90
CA HIS A 189 5.04 14.27 -1.69
C HIS A 189 6.36 14.33 -0.92
N ASN A 190 6.53 13.49 0.11
CA ASN A 190 7.77 13.40 0.87
C ASN A 190 8.93 12.87 0.02
N ALA A 191 8.65 12.07 -1.01
CA ALA A 191 9.63 11.64 -2.00
C ALA A 191 9.91 12.70 -3.08
N GLY A 192 9.03 13.69 -3.24
CA GLY A 192 9.10 14.66 -4.33
C GLY A 192 8.43 14.19 -5.62
N CYS A 193 7.52 13.21 -5.54
CA CYS A 193 6.76 12.64 -6.65
C CYS A 193 5.34 13.19 -6.71
N LYS A 194 4.64 12.92 -7.83
CA LYS A 194 3.21 13.19 -7.95
C LYS A 194 2.39 12.05 -7.35
N ALA A 195 1.23 12.40 -6.79
CA ALA A 195 0.24 11.47 -6.27
C ALA A 195 -1.00 11.42 -7.15
N CYS A 196 -1.54 10.20 -7.32
CA CYS A 196 -2.87 9.95 -7.85
C CYS A 196 -3.68 9.21 -6.80
N ALA A 197 -4.74 9.82 -6.31
CA ALA A 197 -5.61 9.21 -5.32
C ALA A 197 -6.79 8.50 -5.98
N VAL A 198 -7.14 7.30 -5.48
CA VAL A 198 -8.35 6.58 -5.88
C VAL A 198 -9.42 6.73 -4.80
N THR A 199 -10.67 7.00 -5.18
CA THR A 199 -11.76 7.31 -4.24
C THR A 199 -12.61 6.11 -3.84
N TYR A 200 -12.41 4.97 -4.48
CA TYR A 200 -13.15 3.74 -4.20
C TYR A 200 -12.56 2.91 -3.04
N GLY A 201 -11.40 3.33 -2.50
CA GLY A 201 -10.72 2.71 -1.36
C GLY A 201 -11.23 3.20 0.01
N ASN A 202 -10.31 3.39 0.96
CA ASN A 202 -10.63 3.69 2.36
C ASN A 202 -10.68 5.20 2.66
N GLY A 203 -9.95 6.03 1.90
CA GLY A 203 -9.90 7.48 2.09
C GLY A 203 -11.08 8.20 1.44
N THR A 204 -11.51 9.33 2.02
CA THR A 204 -12.52 10.17 1.38
C THR A 204 -11.89 11.16 0.41
N ARG A 205 -12.64 11.57 -0.61
CA ARG A 205 -12.18 12.58 -1.59
C ARG A 205 -11.67 13.85 -0.93
N GLU A 206 -12.26 14.29 0.19
CA GLU A 206 -11.84 15.47 0.94
C GLU A 206 -10.47 15.26 1.60
N GLN A 207 -10.22 14.07 2.14
CA GLN A 207 -8.93 13.73 2.73
C GLN A 207 -7.82 13.67 1.67
N LEU A 208 -8.16 13.22 0.47
CA LEU A 208 -7.25 13.01 -0.65
C LEU A 208 -7.05 14.25 -1.53
N ALA A 209 -7.62 15.40 -1.16
CA ALA A 209 -7.65 16.63 -1.97
C ALA A 209 -6.25 17.24 -2.25
N SER A 210 -5.21 16.80 -1.55
CA SER A 210 -3.82 17.26 -1.79
C SER A 210 -3.14 16.51 -2.95
N ALA A 211 -3.69 15.38 -3.45
CA ALA A 211 -3.16 14.65 -4.59
C ALA A 211 -3.30 15.45 -5.89
N GLU A 212 -2.31 15.39 -6.78
CA GLU A 212 -2.33 16.05 -8.09
C GLU A 212 -3.45 15.51 -9.00
N PHE A 213 -3.78 14.23 -8.84
CA PHE A 213 -4.85 13.57 -9.58
C PHE A 213 -5.76 12.81 -8.62
N ILE A 214 -7.06 12.85 -8.89
CA ILE A 214 -8.06 12.07 -8.14
C ILE A 214 -8.98 11.39 -9.16
N ILE A 215 -9.04 10.06 -9.10
CA ILE A 215 -9.84 9.22 -9.99
C ILE A 215 -10.86 8.40 -9.21
N ASP A 216 -11.99 8.13 -9.86
CA ASP A 216 -13.07 7.33 -9.28
C ASP A 216 -13.08 5.89 -9.84
N ASP A 217 -12.38 5.66 -10.94
CA ASP A 217 -12.18 4.36 -11.58
C ASP A 217 -10.71 4.18 -11.96
N PHE A 218 -10.16 3.00 -11.68
CA PHE A 218 -8.74 2.72 -11.95
C PHE A 218 -8.38 2.83 -13.44
N ALA A 219 -9.33 2.59 -14.35
CA ALA A 219 -9.12 2.71 -15.79
C ALA A 219 -8.82 4.16 -16.24
N GLU A 220 -9.20 5.17 -15.46
CA GLU A 220 -8.90 6.57 -15.75
C GLU A 220 -7.42 6.87 -15.77
N LEU A 221 -6.58 6.04 -15.11
CA LEU A 221 -5.12 6.15 -15.18
C LEU A 221 -4.59 6.15 -16.61
N LEU A 222 -5.20 5.38 -17.52
CA LEU A 222 -4.77 5.31 -18.92
C LEU A 222 -4.87 6.64 -19.68
N GLY A 223 -5.66 7.58 -19.16
CA GLY A 223 -5.79 8.91 -19.73
C GLY A 223 -4.92 9.97 -19.04
N LEU A 224 -4.27 9.63 -17.92
CA LEU A 224 -3.45 10.56 -17.13
C LEU A 224 -1.94 10.43 -17.41
N VAL A 225 -1.47 9.28 -17.86
CA VAL A 225 -0.05 8.92 -18.00
C VAL A 225 0.38 8.77 -19.44
#